data_916f13d01629e65f004583e4c53d7559
#
_entry.id   916f13d01629e65f004583e4c53d7559
#
_cell.length_a   1.000
_cell.length_b   1.000
_cell.length_c   1.000
_cell.angle_alpha   90.00
_cell.angle_beta   90.00
_cell.angle_gamma   90.00
#
_symmetry.space_group_name_H-M   'P 1'
#
loop_
_entity.id
_entity.type
_entity.pdbx_description
1 polymer ?
#
loop_
_entity_poly.entity_id
_entity_poly.type
_entity_poly.pdbx_seq_one_letter_code
_entity_poly.pdbx_strand_id
1 'polypeptide(L)'
;MRPILALLALALAVPALAEDLEGTLKKVKEHNLIVIGYRESSVPWSYLDGDQKVVGYSHEVALKIVDAIKAELKMPDLKLREIPINAQNRISLMQNGTIDLECNGTTNTSERRKQVAFSNTIAFTQTQLLTKKKSGIKEFEDIAGKTIAVTAGTTSEHYLRKYADEHKVKLNILATRDHSQGFLMLQTGRADAFFMDRDVLGSLLARAQDKADYVITGQPQTKEALACMLRKDDPQFKALVDRVIAKMQTSGEAAKMYDKWFMAPIPPDGVVLDAPLTKEMKELYKHPNDQSFD
;
A
#
# COMPACT_ATOMS: atom_id res chain seq x y z
N MET A 1 19.94 74.64 4.39
CA MET A 1 20.58 73.31 4.25
C MET A 1 19.99 72.43 5.34
N ARG A 2 19.13 71.47 5.01
CA ARG A 2 18.53 70.52 5.98
C ARG A 2 19.27 69.17 5.81
N PRO A 3 19.75 68.55 6.88
CA PRO A 3 20.35 67.22 6.78
C PRO A 3 19.26 66.14 6.70
N ILE A 4 19.41 65.27 5.67
CA ILE A 4 18.60 64.08 5.51
C ILE A 4 19.23 62.99 6.39
N LEU A 5 18.51 62.58 7.45
CA LEU A 5 18.85 61.39 8.24
C LEU A 5 18.41 60.16 7.46
N ALA A 6 19.35 59.35 6.97
CA ALA A 6 19.09 58.04 6.42
C ALA A 6 18.96 57.05 7.61
N LEU A 7 17.75 56.53 7.85
CA LEU A 7 17.53 55.40 8.74
C LEU A 7 17.97 54.11 8.02
N LEU A 8 19.06 53.52 8.50
CA LEU A 8 19.50 52.18 8.12
C LEU A 8 18.61 51.16 8.88
N ALA A 9 17.66 50.53 8.21
CA ALA A 9 16.91 49.42 8.74
C ALA A 9 17.79 48.17 8.78
N LEU A 10 18.30 47.81 9.95
CA LEU A 10 19.02 46.56 10.19
C LEU A 10 17.97 45.40 10.23
N ALA A 11 17.85 44.63 9.14
CA ALA A 11 17.07 43.43 9.09
C ALA A 11 17.76 42.37 9.97
N LEU A 12 17.22 42.13 11.17
CA LEU A 12 17.59 41.01 12.02
C LEU A 12 17.10 39.71 11.32
N ALA A 13 18.02 39.03 10.66
CA ALA A 13 17.83 37.66 10.23
C ALA A 13 17.73 36.79 11.49
N VAL A 14 16.50 36.43 11.89
CA VAL A 14 16.25 35.42 12.90
C VAL A 14 16.77 34.10 12.32
N PRO A 15 17.76 33.44 12.95
CA PRO A 15 18.16 32.12 12.49
C PRO A 15 16.95 31.21 12.67
N ALA A 16 16.48 30.60 11.59
CA ALA A 16 15.53 29.50 11.66
C ALA A 16 16.18 28.42 12.54
N LEU A 17 15.70 28.24 13.76
CA LEU A 17 16.08 27.12 14.61
C LEU A 17 15.78 25.86 13.79
N ALA A 18 16.82 25.15 13.41
CA ALA A 18 16.66 23.83 12.81
C ALA A 18 15.93 23.00 13.89
N GLU A 19 14.72 22.57 13.58
CA GLU A 19 13.94 21.72 14.46
C GLU A 19 14.72 20.44 14.74
N ASP A 20 14.87 20.09 16.02
CA ASP A 20 15.60 18.87 16.39
C ASP A 20 14.92 17.65 15.76
N LEU A 21 15.73 16.73 15.23
CA LEU A 21 15.21 15.52 14.64
C LEU A 21 14.62 14.60 15.72
N GLU A 22 13.44 14.10 15.45
CA GLU A 22 12.72 13.17 16.34
C GLU A 22 12.35 11.87 15.62
N GLY A 23 11.87 10.90 16.36
CA GLY A 23 11.28 9.67 15.85
C GLY A 23 12.16 8.92 14.85
N THR A 24 11.59 8.57 13.72
CA THR A 24 12.27 7.81 12.66
C THR A 24 13.41 8.59 12.03
N LEU A 25 13.26 9.90 11.79
CA LEU A 25 14.33 10.70 11.16
C LEU A 25 15.57 10.76 12.05
N LYS A 26 15.41 10.93 13.36
CA LYS A 26 16.52 10.86 14.33
C LYS A 26 17.19 9.49 14.30
N LYS A 27 16.42 8.40 14.41
CA LYS A 27 16.93 7.03 14.36
C LYS A 27 17.73 6.79 13.06
N VAL A 28 17.20 7.18 11.92
CA VAL A 28 17.86 7.05 10.61
C VAL A 28 19.17 7.83 10.57
N LYS A 29 19.18 9.04 11.11
CA LYS A 29 20.38 9.89 11.19
C LYS A 29 21.49 9.26 12.04
N GLU A 30 21.12 8.74 13.22
CA GLU A 30 22.05 8.15 14.18
C GLU A 30 22.65 6.82 13.70
N HIS A 31 21.83 5.99 13.03
CA HIS A 31 22.26 4.63 12.64
C HIS A 31 22.70 4.52 11.17
N ASN A 32 22.59 5.58 10.39
CA ASN A 32 22.85 5.56 8.95
C ASN A 32 22.14 4.39 8.23
N LEU A 33 20.89 4.13 8.62
CA LEU A 33 20.12 3.00 8.13
C LEU A 33 18.62 3.31 8.17
N ILE A 34 17.93 3.05 7.05
CA ILE A 34 16.47 2.94 7.01
C ILE A 34 16.07 1.50 6.68
N VAL A 35 15.02 1.01 7.33
CA VAL A 35 14.51 -0.35 7.12
C VAL A 35 13.09 -0.28 6.57
N ILE A 36 12.86 -0.84 5.37
CA ILE A 36 11.52 -0.94 4.78
C ILE A 36 11.01 -2.37 4.77
N GLY A 37 9.72 -2.53 5.09
CA GLY A 37 9.03 -3.81 4.97
C GLY A 37 8.50 -3.99 3.56
N TYR A 38 8.71 -5.15 2.92
CA TYR A 38 8.20 -5.48 1.60
C TYR A 38 7.36 -6.76 1.59
N ARG A 39 6.47 -6.90 0.60
CA ARG A 39 5.68 -8.11 0.37
C ARG A 39 6.29 -8.93 -0.76
N GLU A 40 6.20 -10.27 -0.64
CA GLU A 40 6.78 -11.18 -1.63
C GLU A 40 5.83 -11.50 -2.79
N SER A 41 4.51 -11.28 -2.62
CA SER A 41 3.49 -11.71 -3.60
C SER A 41 2.32 -10.75 -3.79
N SER A 42 2.46 -9.48 -3.44
CA SER A 42 1.38 -8.48 -3.56
C SER A 42 1.49 -7.69 -4.86
N VAL A 43 1.32 -8.35 -6.00
CA VAL A 43 1.35 -7.73 -7.34
C VAL A 43 0.10 -6.86 -7.52
N PRO A 44 0.20 -5.63 -8.02
CA PRO A 44 1.40 -4.94 -8.51
C PRO A 44 2.05 -4.01 -7.48
N TRP A 45 1.69 -4.11 -6.20
CA TRP A 45 2.07 -3.18 -5.13
C TRP A 45 3.52 -3.36 -4.68
N SER A 46 3.85 -4.57 -4.18
CA SER A 46 5.19 -4.95 -3.73
C SER A 46 5.34 -6.47 -3.87
N TYR A 47 6.33 -6.92 -4.60
CA TYR A 47 6.54 -8.35 -4.86
C TYR A 47 7.97 -8.61 -5.33
N LEU A 48 8.36 -9.89 -5.40
CA LEU A 48 9.64 -10.32 -5.95
C LEU A 48 9.51 -10.57 -7.46
N ASP A 49 10.43 -10.01 -8.24
CA ASP A 49 10.57 -10.31 -9.67
C ASP A 49 11.31 -11.64 -9.92
N GLY A 50 11.63 -11.93 -11.19
CA GLY A 50 12.34 -13.15 -11.56
C GLY A 50 13.77 -13.24 -11.01
N ASP A 51 14.40 -12.12 -10.72
CA ASP A 51 15.75 -12.00 -10.14
C ASP A 51 15.73 -11.90 -8.60
N GLN A 52 14.59 -12.13 -7.97
CA GLN A 52 14.38 -11.98 -6.51
C GLN A 52 14.60 -10.54 -6.00
N LYS A 53 14.41 -9.55 -6.87
CA LYS A 53 14.43 -8.14 -6.49
C LYS A 53 13.03 -7.69 -6.11
N VAL A 54 12.95 -6.86 -5.09
CA VAL A 54 11.68 -6.24 -4.70
C VAL A 54 11.30 -5.18 -5.72
N VAL A 55 10.11 -5.30 -6.26
CA VAL A 55 9.56 -4.40 -7.28
C VAL A 55 8.08 -4.11 -7.00
N GLY A 56 7.51 -3.14 -7.68
CA GLY A 56 6.08 -2.81 -7.61
C GLY A 56 5.83 -1.33 -7.44
N TYR A 57 4.59 -0.91 -7.69
CA TYR A 57 4.18 0.49 -7.60
C TYR A 57 4.48 1.10 -6.22
N SER A 58 4.00 0.45 -5.16
CA SER A 58 4.18 0.97 -3.80
C SER A 58 5.63 0.86 -3.32
N HIS A 59 6.36 -0.16 -3.79
CA HIS A 59 7.79 -0.26 -3.51
C HIS A 59 8.55 0.92 -4.13
N GLU A 60 8.21 1.30 -5.35
CA GLU A 60 8.82 2.48 -6.00
C GLU A 60 8.47 3.78 -5.26
N VAL A 61 7.24 3.91 -4.71
CA VAL A 61 6.89 5.01 -3.80
C VAL A 61 7.80 5.01 -2.57
N ALA A 62 8.04 3.85 -1.94
CA ALA A 62 8.95 3.75 -0.79
C ALA A 62 10.37 4.19 -1.12
N LEU A 63 10.90 3.82 -2.29
CA LEU A 63 12.23 4.25 -2.73
C LEU A 63 12.31 5.77 -2.95
N LYS A 64 11.26 6.41 -3.48
CA LYS A 64 11.17 7.87 -3.58
C LYS A 64 11.19 8.56 -2.21
N ILE A 65 10.55 7.96 -1.22
CA ILE A 65 10.61 8.45 0.17
C ILE A 65 12.04 8.31 0.72
N VAL A 66 12.71 7.18 0.48
CA VAL A 66 14.12 6.98 0.89
C VAL A 66 15.03 8.03 0.26
N ASP A 67 14.85 8.34 -1.03
CA ASP A 67 15.65 9.38 -1.71
C ASP A 67 15.39 10.78 -1.10
N ALA A 68 14.15 11.06 -0.72
CA ALA A 68 13.83 12.32 -0.03
C ALA A 68 14.46 12.38 1.37
N ILE A 69 14.53 11.28 2.11
CA ILE A 69 15.21 11.20 3.41
C ILE A 69 16.71 11.45 3.23
N LYS A 70 17.36 10.86 2.21
CA LYS A 70 18.77 11.12 1.89
C LYS A 70 19.03 12.60 1.66
N ALA A 71 18.15 13.25 0.92
CA ALA A 71 18.27 14.70 0.61
C ALA A 71 18.04 15.57 1.86
N GLU A 72 16.97 15.31 2.62
CA GLU A 72 16.58 16.06 3.83
C GLU A 72 17.67 15.99 4.91
N LEU A 73 18.19 14.78 5.17
CA LEU A 73 19.20 14.54 6.19
C LEU A 73 20.63 14.79 5.70
N LYS A 74 20.83 15.13 4.41
CA LYS A 74 22.13 15.28 3.75
C LYS A 74 23.01 14.04 3.91
N MET A 75 22.42 12.86 3.68
CA MET A 75 23.05 11.54 3.83
C MET A 75 23.02 10.76 2.51
N PRO A 76 23.88 11.10 1.52
CA PRO A 76 23.87 10.41 0.23
C PRO A 76 24.14 8.91 0.33
N ASP A 77 24.93 8.50 1.35
CA ASP A 77 25.33 7.11 1.58
C ASP A 77 24.42 6.38 2.59
N LEU A 78 23.19 6.89 2.81
CA LEU A 78 22.21 6.24 3.68
C LEU A 78 21.95 4.80 3.21
N LYS A 79 22.14 3.86 4.12
CA LYS A 79 21.92 2.43 3.86
C LYS A 79 20.42 2.13 3.88
N LEU A 80 19.99 1.31 2.92
CA LEU A 80 18.66 0.73 2.87
C LEU A 80 18.75 -0.76 3.21
N ARG A 81 17.89 -1.22 4.09
CA ARG A 81 17.64 -2.64 4.34
C ARG A 81 16.17 -2.94 4.10
N GLU A 82 15.92 -4.03 3.40
CA GLU A 82 14.59 -4.53 3.09
C GLU A 82 14.32 -5.82 3.87
N ILE A 83 13.13 -5.91 4.48
CA ILE A 83 12.72 -7.05 5.30
C ILE A 83 11.40 -7.61 4.75
N PRO A 84 11.31 -8.92 4.46
CA PRO A 84 10.06 -9.53 4.04
C PRO A 84 9.04 -9.53 5.18
N ILE A 85 7.83 -9.09 4.87
CA ILE A 85 6.71 -9.03 5.80
C ILE A 85 5.46 -9.66 5.18
N ASN A 86 4.47 -9.94 6.01
CA ASN A 86 3.13 -10.34 5.58
C ASN A 86 2.05 -9.47 6.23
N ALA A 87 0.78 -9.69 5.88
CA ALA A 87 -0.31 -8.87 6.41
C ALA A 87 -0.53 -9.06 7.93
N GLN A 88 -0.12 -10.20 8.50
CA GLN A 88 -0.30 -10.50 9.93
C GLN A 88 0.77 -9.84 10.80
N ASN A 89 2.03 -9.74 10.34
CA ASN A 89 3.15 -9.26 11.17
C ASN A 89 3.54 -7.79 10.97
N ARG A 90 3.09 -7.14 9.88
CA ARG A 90 3.53 -5.78 9.50
C ARG A 90 3.28 -4.73 10.59
N ILE A 91 2.11 -4.78 11.28
CA ILE A 91 1.78 -3.80 12.33
C ILE A 91 2.72 -3.96 13.53
N SER A 92 2.91 -5.18 14.02
CA SER A 92 3.83 -5.43 15.16
C SER A 92 5.28 -5.10 14.84
N LEU A 93 5.73 -5.37 13.59
CA LEU A 93 7.09 -5.01 13.15
C LEU A 93 7.28 -3.49 13.02
N MET A 94 6.22 -2.75 12.67
CA MET A 94 6.24 -1.28 12.68
C MET A 94 6.29 -0.73 14.11
N GLN A 95 5.43 -1.25 15.00
CA GLN A 95 5.34 -0.79 16.38
C GLN A 95 6.64 -1.01 17.17
N ASN A 96 7.28 -2.16 17.00
CA ASN A 96 8.52 -2.49 17.72
C ASN A 96 9.79 -1.91 17.07
N GLY A 97 9.66 -1.16 15.96
CA GLY A 97 10.77 -0.49 15.28
C GLY A 97 11.66 -1.40 14.44
N THR A 98 11.24 -2.65 14.16
CA THR A 98 11.96 -3.55 13.24
C THR A 98 11.96 -3.00 11.83
N ILE A 99 10.85 -2.40 11.39
CA ILE A 99 10.73 -1.65 10.14
C ILE A 99 10.40 -0.19 10.42
N ASP A 100 10.83 0.70 9.53
CA ASP A 100 10.62 2.15 9.63
C ASP A 100 9.52 2.65 8.71
N LEU A 101 9.34 1.99 7.57
CA LEU A 101 8.38 2.33 6.54
C LEU A 101 7.83 1.05 5.91
N GLU A 102 6.56 1.05 5.59
CA GLU A 102 5.91 0.02 4.81
C GLU A 102 5.00 0.67 3.78
N CYS A 103 5.31 0.52 2.48
CA CYS A 103 4.45 0.93 1.38
C CYS A 103 4.09 -0.31 0.56
N ASN A 104 2.91 -0.85 0.81
CA ASN A 104 2.39 -2.02 0.09
C ASN A 104 0.90 -1.79 -0.21
N GLY A 105 0.12 -2.84 -0.42
CA GLY A 105 -1.33 -2.77 -0.46
C GLY A 105 -1.93 -2.72 0.96
N THR A 106 -1.56 -1.74 1.78
CA THR A 106 -2.05 -1.64 3.15
C THR A 106 -3.16 -0.62 3.26
N THR A 107 -4.36 -1.10 3.59
CA THR A 107 -5.54 -0.27 3.79
C THR A 107 -5.41 0.56 5.06
N ASN A 108 -5.60 1.86 4.90
CA ASN A 108 -5.72 2.82 5.98
C ASN A 108 -7.13 2.72 6.58
N THR A 109 -7.24 2.09 7.77
CA THR A 109 -8.50 1.95 8.51
C THR A 109 -8.44 2.63 9.86
N SER A 110 -9.60 3.05 10.39
CA SER A 110 -9.73 3.66 11.72
C SER A 110 -9.17 2.74 12.81
N GLU A 111 -9.37 1.43 12.68
CA GLU A 111 -8.85 0.45 13.65
C GLU A 111 -7.32 0.38 13.62
N ARG A 112 -6.72 0.35 12.43
CA ARG A 112 -5.26 0.34 12.27
C ARG A 112 -4.61 1.65 12.72
N ARG A 113 -5.30 2.80 12.54
CA ARG A 113 -4.85 4.12 13.03
C ARG A 113 -4.70 4.20 14.55
N LYS A 114 -5.34 3.33 15.30
CA LYS A 114 -5.12 3.22 16.75
C LYS A 114 -3.72 2.71 17.09
N GLN A 115 -3.08 1.99 16.17
CA GLN A 115 -1.84 1.26 16.37
C GLN A 115 -0.65 1.84 15.61
N VAL A 116 -0.88 2.40 14.42
CA VAL A 116 0.13 2.93 13.49
C VAL A 116 -0.38 4.23 12.84
N ALA A 117 0.50 4.97 12.18
CA ALA A 117 0.13 6.10 11.33
C ALA A 117 0.12 5.70 9.86
N PHE A 118 -0.60 6.46 9.05
CA PHE A 118 -0.67 6.32 7.60
C PHE A 118 -0.32 7.62 6.90
N SER A 119 0.32 7.51 5.75
CA SER A 119 0.59 8.61 4.85
C SER A 119 -0.67 9.08 4.11
N ASN A 120 -0.51 10.10 3.29
CA ASN A 120 -1.45 10.37 2.20
C ASN A 120 -1.70 9.07 1.40
N THR A 121 -2.95 8.92 0.94
CA THR A 121 -3.39 7.77 0.13
C THR A 121 -2.59 7.70 -1.17
N ILE A 122 -2.10 6.50 -1.50
CA ILE A 122 -1.35 6.25 -2.74
C ILE A 122 -2.21 5.60 -3.83
N ALA A 123 -3.27 4.90 -3.44
CA ALA A 123 -4.21 4.28 -4.36
C ALA A 123 -5.54 3.95 -3.68
N PHE A 124 -6.56 3.63 -4.49
CA PHE A 124 -7.81 3.04 -4.03
C PHE A 124 -7.96 1.63 -4.58
N THR A 125 -8.59 0.76 -3.79
CA THR A 125 -8.99 -0.58 -4.19
C THR A 125 -10.37 -0.92 -3.64
N GLN A 126 -10.86 -2.11 -3.98
CA GLN A 126 -12.13 -2.67 -3.52
C GLN A 126 -12.03 -4.18 -3.50
N THR A 127 -12.74 -4.86 -2.61
CA THR A 127 -12.70 -6.32 -2.50
C THR A 127 -13.77 -6.99 -3.36
N GLN A 128 -13.42 -8.09 -3.99
CA GLN A 128 -14.32 -8.93 -4.79
C GLN A 128 -13.97 -10.41 -4.66
N LEU A 129 -14.72 -11.26 -5.33
CA LEU A 129 -14.49 -12.70 -5.43
C LEU A 129 -13.79 -13.03 -6.75
N LEU A 130 -12.79 -13.91 -6.69
CA LEU A 130 -12.25 -14.65 -7.82
C LEU A 130 -12.70 -16.10 -7.69
N THR A 131 -13.33 -16.64 -8.73
CA THR A 131 -13.86 -18.00 -8.72
C THR A 131 -13.72 -18.67 -10.09
N LYS A 132 -13.90 -19.99 -10.14
CA LYS A 132 -14.01 -20.71 -11.42
C LYS A 132 -15.36 -20.43 -12.07
N LYS A 133 -15.39 -20.16 -13.37
CA LYS A 133 -16.65 -19.89 -14.11
C LYS A 133 -17.71 -20.98 -13.90
N LYS A 134 -17.29 -22.22 -13.73
CA LYS A 134 -18.17 -23.38 -13.49
C LYS A 134 -18.65 -23.50 -12.03
N SER A 135 -18.22 -22.65 -11.11
CA SER A 135 -18.57 -22.75 -9.68
C SER A 135 -20.03 -22.44 -9.38
N GLY A 136 -20.68 -21.67 -10.25
CA GLY A 136 -22.02 -21.14 -10.04
C GLY A 136 -22.07 -19.88 -9.16
N ILE A 137 -20.94 -19.44 -8.58
CA ILE A 137 -20.82 -18.21 -7.79
C ILE A 137 -20.83 -17.01 -8.75
N LYS A 138 -21.82 -16.13 -8.59
CA LYS A 138 -21.98 -14.92 -9.41
C LYS A 138 -21.98 -13.67 -8.53
N GLU A 139 -22.61 -13.74 -7.36
CA GLU A 139 -22.70 -12.66 -6.39
C GLU A 139 -22.08 -13.06 -5.05
N PHE A 140 -21.91 -12.09 -4.17
CA PHE A 140 -21.26 -12.34 -2.88
C PHE A 140 -22.11 -13.29 -1.99
N GLU A 141 -23.42 -13.23 -2.10
CA GLU A 141 -24.35 -14.05 -1.35
C GLU A 141 -24.27 -15.56 -1.70
N ASP A 142 -23.77 -15.89 -2.90
CA ASP A 142 -23.60 -17.28 -3.35
C ASP A 142 -22.51 -18.05 -2.59
N ILE A 143 -21.75 -17.37 -1.72
CA ILE A 143 -20.69 -18.03 -0.92
C ILE A 143 -21.23 -18.84 0.25
N ALA A 144 -22.52 -18.78 0.56
CA ALA A 144 -23.12 -19.54 1.66
C ALA A 144 -22.84 -21.04 1.54
N GLY A 145 -22.29 -21.65 2.60
CA GLY A 145 -21.89 -23.06 2.64
C GLY A 145 -20.61 -23.40 1.88
N LYS A 146 -19.93 -22.43 1.29
CA LYS A 146 -18.73 -22.61 0.49
C LYS A 146 -17.43 -22.49 1.31
N THR A 147 -16.34 -22.95 0.71
CA THR A 147 -14.98 -22.73 1.22
C THR A 147 -14.38 -21.52 0.52
N ILE A 148 -14.09 -20.48 1.28
CA ILE A 148 -13.55 -19.23 0.75
C ILE A 148 -12.12 -19.05 1.25
N ALA A 149 -11.17 -18.99 0.31
CA ALA A 149 -9.80 -18.60 0.62
C ALA A 149 -9.75 -17.08 0.85
N VAL A 150 -8.91 -16.66 1.77
CA VAL A 150 -8.61 -15.26 2.07
C VAL A 150 -7.19 -15.14 2.61
N THR A 151 -6.53 -14.00 2.43
CA THR A 151 -5.21 -13.80 3.03
C THR A 151 -5.35 -13.34 4.47
N ALA A 152 -4.72 -14.05 5.40
CA ALA A 152 -4.76 -13.76 6.83
C ALA A 152 -4.18 -12.36 7.17
N GLY A 153 -4.82 -11.64 8.10
CA GLY A 153 -4.41 -10.30 8.56
C GLY A 153 -4.83 -9.17 7.60
N THR A 154 -5.63 -9.46 6.56
CA THR A 154 -6.17 -8.45 5.64
C THR A 154 -7.53 -7.90 6.10
N THR A 155 -7.91 -6.75 5.56
CA THR A 155 -9.28 -6.21 5.68
C THR A 155 -10.30 -7.15 5.06
N SER A 156 -9.94 -7.84 3.98
CA SER A 156 -10.78 -8.87 3.33
C SER A 156 -11.10 -10.02 4.28
N GLU A 157 -10.11 -10.53 5.06
CA GLU A 157 -10.39 -11.57 6.07
C GLU A 157 -11.33 -11.04 7.15
N HIS A 158 -11.07 -9.83 7.66
CA HIS A 158 -11.91 -9.23 8.69
C HIS A 158 -13.35 -9.05 8.20
N TYR A 159 -13.51 -8.50 6.98
CA TYR A 159 -14.83 -8.32 6.36
C TYR A 159 -15.56 -9.65 6.20
N LEU A 160 -14.90 -10.68 5.67
CA LEU A 160 -15.52 -11.99 5.44
C LEU A 160 -16.00 -12.65 6.74
N ARG A 161 -15.22 -12.56 7.82
CA ARG A 161 -15.61 -13.07 9.15
C ARG A 161 -16.78 -12.29 9.72
N LYS A 162 -16.73 -10.98 9.67
CA LYS A 162 -17.81 -10.09 10.13
C LYS A 162 -19.09 -10.36 9.36
N TYR A 163 -19.04 -10.49 8.04
CA TYR A 163 -20.19 -10.82 7.20
C TYR A 163 -20.82 -12.16 7.61
N ALA A 164 -20.01 -13.20 7.80
CA ALA A 164 -20.50 -14.52 8.21
C ALA A 164 -21.22 -14.47 9.56
N ASP A 165 -20.67 -13.72 10.52
CA ASP A 165 -21.25 -13.57 11.86
C ASP A 165 -22.57 -12.77 11.86
N GLU A 166 -22.59 -11.63 11.17
CA GLU A 166 -23.75 -10.72 11.12
C GLU A 166 -24.94 -11.33 10.37
N HIS A 167 -24.66 -12.00 9.25
CA HIS A 167 -25.71 -12.61 8.42
C HIS A 167 -26.03 -14.06 8.76
N LYS A 168 -25.36 -14.62 9.79
CA LYS A 168 -25.49 -16.02 10.20
C LYS A 168 -25.23 -17.02 9.07
N VAL A 169 -24.31 -16.65 8.16
CA VAL A 169 -23.91 -17.47 7.02
C VAL A 169 -22.82 -18.44 7.44
N LYS A 170 -23.03 -19.74 7.20
CA LYS A 170 -21.98 -20.75 7.40
C LYS A 170 -20.97 -20.66 6.25
N LEU A 171 -19.71 -20.36 6.56
CA LEU A 171 -18.59 -20.34 5.64
C LEU A 171 -17.45 -21.21 6.19
N ASN A 172 -16.75 -21.90 5.30
CA ASN A 172 -15.46 -22.46 5.64
C ASN A 172 -14.36 -21.46 5.17
N ILE A 173 -13.82 -20.67 6.10
CA ILE A 173 -12.82 -19.64 5.79
C ILE A 173 -11.43 -20.27 5.84
N LEU A 174 -10.76 -20.32 4.69
CA LEU A 174 -9.41 -20.84 4.54
C LEU A 174 -8.41 -19.66 4.49
N ALA A 175 -7.91 -19.27 5.66
CA ALA A 175 -6.94 -18.19 5.78
C ALA A 175 -5.55 -18.68 5.33
N THR A 176 -4.92 -17.97 4.38
CA THR A 176 -3.61 -18.29 3.82
C THR A 176 -2.58 -17.23 4.21
N ARG A 177 -1.29 -17.58 4.21
CA ARG A 177 -0.20 -16.68 4.59
C ARG A 177 -0.05 -15.49 3.62
N ASP A 178 -0.26 -15.74 2.34
CA ASP A 178 -0.08 -14.75 1.27
C ASP A 178 -1.07 -14.95 0.11
N HIS A 179 -1.07 -14.00 -0.83
CA HIS A 179 -2.04 -13.98 -1.92
C HIS A 179 -1.85 -15.13 -2.92
N SER A 180 -0.60 -15.53 -3.19
CA SER A 180 -0.30 -16.64 -4.10
C SER A 180 -0.83 -17.96 -3.55
N GLN A 181 -0.70 -18.20 -2.24
CA GLN A 181 -1.30 -19.36 -1.59
C GLN A 181 -2.83 -19.32 -1.65
N GLY A 182 -3.46 -18.15 -1.45
CA GLY A 182 -4.91 -17.99 -1.58
C GLY A 182 -5.40 -18.39 -2.96
N PHE A 183 -4.73 -17.93 -4.01
CA PHE A 183 -5.05 -18.32 -5.37
C PHE A 183 -4.79 -19.80 -5.63
N LEU A 184 -3.70 -20.37 -5.11
CA LEU A 184 -3.41 -21.81 -5.24
C LEU A 184 -4.51 -22.68 -4.60
N MET A 185 -5.13 -22.26 -3.48
CA MET A 185 -6.27 -22.98 -2.91
C MET A 185 -7.45 -23.02 -3.89
N LEU A 186 -7.72 -21.92 -4.59
CA LEU A 186 -8.76 -21.88 -5.63
C LEU A 186 -8.39 -22.76 -6.84
N GLN A 187 -7.14 -22.67 -7.33
CA GLN A 187 -6.68 -23.45 -8.48
C GLN A 187 -6.78 -24.97 -8.23
N THR A 188 -6.35 -25.41 -7.07
CA THR A 188 -6.37 -26.83 -6.67
C THR A 188 -7.76 -27.34 -6.24
N GLY A 189 -8.77 -26.49 -6.23
CA GLY A 189 -10.14 -26.86 -5.83
C GLY A 189 -10.32 -27.06 -4.31
N ARG A 190 -9.37 -26.61 -3.48
CA ARG A 190 -9.49 -26.60 -2.03
C ARG A 190 -10.37 -25.45 -1.52
N ALA A 191 -10.53 -24.40 -2.33
CA ALA A 191 -11.47 -23.33 -2.11
C ALA A 191 -12.37 -23.15 -3.34
N ASP A 192 -13.61 -22.72 -3.11
CA ASP A 192 -14.60 -22.42 -4.15
C ASP A 192 -14.38 -21.02 -4.73
N ALA A 193 -13.88 -20.09 -3.90
CA ALA A 193 -13.51 -18.73 -4.30
C ALA A 193 -12.33 -18.21 -3.49
N PHE A 194 -11.68 -17.17 -4.00
CA PHE A 194 -10.69 -16.36 -3.29
C PHE A 194 -11.21 -14.94 -3.16
N PHE A 195 -11.38 -14.45 -1.93
CA PHE A 195 -11.88 -13.11 -1.64
C PHE A 195 -10.71 -12.19 -1.29
N MET A 196 -10.48 -11.15 -2.10
CA MET A 196 -9.33 -10.25 -1.96
C MET A 196 -9.55 -8.95 -2.76
N ASP A 197 -8.61 -8.03 -2.69
CA ASP A 197 -8.57 -6.79 -3.45
C ASP A 197 -8.57 -7.08 -4.95
N ARG A 198 -9.41 -6.37 -5.69
CA ARG A 198 -9.63 -6.57 -7.13
C ARG A 198 -8.35 -6.53 -7.96
N ASP A 199 -7.45 -5.60 -7.66
CA ASP A 199 -6.17 -5.45 -8.35
C ASP A 199 -5.23 -6.64 -8.09
N VAL A 200 -5.20 -7.16 -6.87
CA VAL A 200 -4.48 -8.40 -6.53
C VAL A 200 -5.09 -9.59 -7.27
N LEU A 201 -6.43 -9.73 -7.25
CA LEU A 201 -7.12 -10.80 -7.99
C LEU A 201 -6.85 -10.70 -9.49
N GLY A 202 -6.93 -9.50 -10.07
CA GLY A 202 -6.65 -9.23 -11.47
C GLY A 202 -5.22 -9.60 -11.86
N SER A 203 -4.25 -9.27 -11.02
CA SER A 203 -2.84 -9.56 -11.22
C SER A 203 -2.54 -11.07 -11.18
N LEU A 204 -3.13 -11.79 -10.23
CA LEU A 204 -3.01 -13.24 -10.13
C LEU A 204 -3.65 -13.92 -11.34
N LEU A 205 -4.85 -13.47 -11.72
CA LEU A 205 -5.56 -14.00 -12.88
C LEU A 205 -4.81 -13.75 -14.19
N ALA A 206 -4.26 -12.55 -14.38
CA ALA A 206 -3.52 -12.19 -15.60
C ALA A 206 -2.29 -13.10 -15.82
N ARG A 207 -1.69 -13.62 -14.74
CA ARG A 207 -0.53 -14.52 -14.73
C ARG A 207 -0.88 -16.00 -14.79
N ALA A 208 -2.15 -16.34 -14.61
CA ALA A 208 -2.59 -17.75 -14.65
C ALA A 208 -2.58 -18.30 -16.07
N GLN A 209 -2.06 -19.52 -16.24
CA GLN A 209 -2.08 -20.20 -17.54
C GLN A 209 -3.50 -20.54 -17.98
N ASP A 210 -4.36 -20.90 -17.02
CA ASP A 210 -5.76 -21.29 -17.19
C ASP A 210 -6.73 -20.11 -16.91
N LYS A 211 -6.28 -18.86 -17.11
CA LYS A 211 -7.05 -17.65 -16.81
C LYS A 211 -8.45 -17.60 -17.41
N ALA A 212 -8.65 -18.28 -18.54
CA ALA A 212 -9.95 -18.37 -19.20
C ALA A 212 -11.02 -19.10 -18.35
N ASP A 213 -10.60 -19.93 -17.39
CA ASP A 213 -11.50 -20.71 -16.52
C ASP A 213 -12.02 -19.92 -15.33
N TYR A 214 -11.48 -18.73 -15.05
CA TYR A 214 -11.81 -17.93 -13.88
C TYR A 214 -12.56 -16.66 -14.25
N VAL A 215 -13.19 -16.08 -13.25
CA VAL A 215 -13.87 -14.79 -13.32
C VAL A 215 -13.77 -14.06 -11.98
N ILE A 216 -13.50 -12.75 -12.04
CA ILE A 216 -13.72 -11.85 -10.91
C ILE A 216 -15.19 -11.45 -10.96
N THR A 217 -15.93 -11.67 -9.89
CA THR A 217 -17.39 -11.56 -9.86
C THR A 217 -17.92 -10.97 -8.54
N GLY A 218 -19.20 -10.69 -8.53
CA GLY A 218 -19.91 -10.06 -7.42
C GLY A 218 -19.67 -8.54 -7.36
N GLN A 219 -20.60 -7.84 -6.73
CA GLN A 219 -20.41 -6.41 -6.46
C GLN A 219 -19.23 -6.23 -5.50
N PRO A 220 -18.47 -5.13 -5.62
CA PRO A 220 -17.44 -4.78 -4.64
C PRO A 220 -18.03 -4.67 -3.24
N GLN A 221 -17.37 -5.30 -2.26
CA GLN A 221 -17.86 -5.33 -0.88
C GLN A 221 -17.29 -4.19 -0.03
N THR A 222 -16.13 -3.67 -0.41
CA THR A 222 -15.46 -2.56 0.30
C THR A 222 -14.97 -1.52 -0.67
N LYS A 223 -14.69 -0.34 -0.14
CA LYS A 223 -13.89 0.70 -0.77
C LYS A 223 -12.73 1.01 0.16
N GLU A 224 -11.51 0.92 -0.32
CA GLU A 224 -10.33 0.98 0.51
C GLU A 224 -9.31 2.00 0.00
N ALA A 225 -8.76 2.79 0.92
CA ALA A 225 -7.64 3.69 0.67
C ALA A 225 -6.33 3.00 1.07
N LEU A 226 -5.44 2.78 0.13
CA LEU A 226 -4.11 2.22 0.36
C LEU A 226 -3.12 3.35 0.67
N ALA A 227 -2.32 3.18 1.71
CA ALA A 227 -1.34 4.18 2.12
C ALA A 227 -0.06 3.51 2.66
N CYS A 228 1.02 4.27 2.74
CA CYS A 228 2.22 3.83 3.46
C CYS A 228 1.96 3.87 4.96
N MET A 229 2.42 2.83 5.67
CA MET A 229 2.31 2.70 7.12
C MET A 229 3.59 3.17 7.79
N LEU A 230 3.44 3.90 8.88
CA LEU A 230 4.48 4.56 9.66
C LEU A 230 4.27 4.24 11.15
N ARG A 231 5.28 4.49 11.99
CA ARG A 231 5.06 4.47 13.44
C ARG A 231 4.05 5.52 13.84
N LYS A 232 3.22 5.17 14.81
CA LYS A 232 2.32 6.12 15.45
C LYS A 232 3.14 7.18 16.19
N ASP A 233 2.60 8.38 16.28
CA ASP A 233 3.21 9.51 17.04
C ASP A 233 4.61 9.93 16.52
N ASP A 234 4.80 9.86 15.18
CA ASP A 234 6.01 10.30 14.47
C ASP A 234 5.66 11.40 13.44
N PRO A 235 5.28 12.60 13.89
CA PRO A 235 4.75 13.64 13.02
C PRO A 235 5.78 14.20 12.02
N GLN A 236 7.06 14.30 12.40
CA GLN A 236 8.11 14.75 11.48
C GLN A 236 8.28 13.80 10.31
N PHE A 237 8.33 12.50 10.57
CA PHE A 237 8.46 11.51 9.50
C PHE A 237 7.21 11.47 8.63
N LYS A 238 6.01 11.51 9.25
CA LYS A 238 4.74 11.57 8.49
C LYS A 238 4.71 12.81 7.59
N ALA A 239 5.09 13.97 8.07
CA ALA A 239 5.12 15.20 7.28
C ALA A 239 6.06 15.11 6.07
N LEU A 240 7.24 14.48 6.21
CA LEU A 240 8.15 14.22 5.11
C LEU A 240 7.51 13.29 4.07
N VAL A 241 6.97 12.16 4.53
CA VAL A 241 6.35 11.15 3.66
C VAL A 241 5.16 11.74 2.89
N ASP A 242 4.28 12.46 3.58
CA ASP A 242 3.11 13.11 2.97
C ASP A 242 3.51 14.16 1.94
N ARG A 243 4.54 14.96 2.23
CA ARG A 243 5.09 15.95 1.28
C ARG A 243 5.62 15.29 0.01
N VAL A 244 6.33 14.15 0.14
CA VAL A 244 6.84 13.39 -1.00
C VAL A 244 5.70 12.86 -1.86
N ILE A 245 4.74 12.18 -1.25
CA ILE A 245 3.59 11.60 -1.96
C ILE A 245 2.77 12.70 -2.64
N ALA A 246 2.45 13.78 -1.93
CA ALA A 246 1.71 14.90 -2.49
C ALA A 246 2.46 15.54 -3.69
N LYS A 247 3.77 15.70 -3.60
CA LYS A 247 4.59 16.20 -4.70
C LYS A 247 4.54 15.27 -5.91
N MET A 248 4.67 13.96 -5.71
CA MET A 248 4.58 12.98 -6.80
C MET A 248 3.20 13.02 -7.49
N GLN A 249 2.12 13.15 -6.70
CA GLN A 249 0.76 13.22 -7.21
C GLN A 249 0.51 14.50 -8.01
N THR A 250 0.81 15.65 -7.44
CA THR A 250 0.52 16.95 -8.06
C THR A 250 1.43 17.29 -9.24
N SER A 251 2.64 16.71 -9.31
CA SER A 251 3.58 16.91 -10.44
C SER A 251 3.29 16.01 -11.65
N GLY A 252 2.39 15.02 -11.50
CA GLY A 252 2.14 14.00 -12.51
C GLY A 252 3.12 12.81 -12.50
N GLU A 253 4.10 12.79 -11.60
CA GLU A 253 5.04 11.66 -11.45
C GLU A 253 4.30 10.39 -11.02
N ALA A 254 3.36 10.49 -10.07
CA ALA A 254 2.55 9.35 -9.63
C ALA A 254 1.68 8.78 -10.76
N ALA A 255 1.15 9.62 -11.66
CA ALA A 255 0.39 9.14 -12.82
C ALA A 255 1.26 8.34 -13.80
N LYS A 256 2.48 8.82 -14.10
CA LYS A 256 3.44 8.09 -14.94
C LYS A 256 3.87 6.77 -14.31
N MET A 257 4.07 6.77 -13.00
CA MET A 257 4.42 5.56 -12.24
C MET A 257 3.24 4.58 -12.24
N TYR A 258 2.00 5.06 -12.11
CA TYR A 258 0.80 4.25 -12.23
C TYR A 258 0.72 3.58 -13.61
N ASP A 259 0.88 4.35 -14.70
CA ASP A 259 0.85 3.81 -16.06
C ASP A 259 1.92 2.73 -16.26
N LYS A 260 3.12 2.91 -15.71
CA LYS A 260 4.20 1.91 -15.74
C LYS A 260 3.77 0.57 -15.13
N TRP A 261 3.05 0.58 -14.01
CA TRP A 261 2.73 -0.63 -13.24
C TRP A 261 1.36 -1.24 -13.56
N PHE A 262 0.45 -0.46 -14.17
CA PHE A 262 -0.91 -0.91 -14.44
C PHE A 262 -1.26 -0.97 -15.93
N MET A 263 -0.56 -0.19 -16.79
CA MET A 263 -0.86 -0.09 -18.21
C MET A 263 0.27 -0.60 -19.12
N ALA A 264 1.43 -0.91 -18.57
CA ALA A 264 2.58 -1.43 -19.31
C ALA A 264 2.96 -2.85 -18.84
N PRO A 265 3.80 -3.59 -19.61
CA PRO A 265 4.30 -4.90 -19.20
C PRO A 265 5.11 -4.81 -17.89
N ILE A 266 4.75 -5.62 -16.89
CA ILE A 266 5.44 -5.68 -15.59
C ILE A 266 6.22 -6.99 -15.40
N PRO A 267 7.36 -6.97 -14.67
CA PRO A 267 8.12 -8.18 -14.40
C PRO A 267 7.34 -9.19 -13.52
N PRO A 268 7.75 -10.49 -13.51
CA PRO A 268 8.76 -11.07 -14.39
C PRO A 268 8.22 -11.44 -15.78
N ASP A 269 6.90 -11.61 -15.94
CA ASP A 269 6.28 -12.30 -17.08
C ASP A 269 5.84 -11.35 -18.20
N GLY A 270 6.06 -10.04 -18.03
CA GLY A 270 5.62 -9.04 -19.01
C GLY A 270 4.10 -8.88 -19.12
N VAL A 271 3.37 -9.23 -18.06
CA VAL A 271 1.91 -9.11 -18.03
C VAL A 271 1.51 -7.64 -17.98
N VAL A 272 0.48 -7.28 -18.74
CA VAL A 272 -0.20 -5.98 -18.67
C VAL A 272 -1.50 -6.17 -17.90
N LEU A 273 -1.74 -5.34 -16.89
CA LEU A 273 -2.96 -5.42 -16.07
C LEU A 273 -4.15 -4.75 -16.72
N ASP A 274 -3.90 -3.82 -17.64
CA ASP A 274 -4.91 -3.03 -18.36
C ASP A 274 -5.95 -2.38 -17.42
N ALA A 275 -5.43 -1.75 -16.35
CA ALA A 275 -6.23 -1.10 -15.31
C ALA A 275 -5.98 0.42 -15.31
N PRO A 276 -6.71 1.20 -16.12
CA PRO A 276 -6.46 2.63 -16.30
C PRO A 276 -6.77 3.42 -15.02
N LEU A 277 -6.06 4.54 -14.86
CA LEU A 277 -6.23 5.47 -13.73
C LEU A 277 -7.68 5.98 -13.66
N THR A 278 -8.37 5.67 -12.58
CA THR A 278 -9.78 6.02 -12.37
C THR A 278 -9.98 7.53 -12.20
N LYS A 279 -11.22 8.01 -12.36
CA LYS A 279 -11.56 9.42 -12.08
C LYS A 279 -11.24 9.78 -10.63
N GLU A 280 -11.54 8.88 -9.71
CA GLU A 280 -11.28 9.06 -8.29
C GLU A 280 -9.78 9.18 -7.97
N MET A 281 -8.94 8.34 -8.59
CA MET A 281 -7.48 8.46 -8.49
C MET A 281 -6.96 9.79 -9.07
N LYS A 282 -7.56 10.26 -10.17
CA LYS A 282 -7.21 11.57 -10.75
C LYS A 282 -7.56 12.73 -9.82
N GLU A 283 -8.68 12.65 -9.11
CA GLU A 283 -9.05 13.64 -8.10
C GLU A 283 -8.14 13.57 -6.86
N LEU A 284 -7.81 12.36 -6.38
CA LEU A 284 -6.82 12.19 -5.32
C LEU A 284 -5.49 12.87 -5.67
N TYR A 285 -5.02 12.74 -6.91
CA TYR A 285 -3.75 13.33 -7.33
C TYR A 285 -3.78 14.86 -7.41
N LYS A 286 -4.96 15.47 -7.58
CA LYS A 286 -5.13 16.92 -7.46
C LYS A 286 -5.22 17.39 -6.02
N HIS A 287 -5.80 16.57 -5.15
CA HIS A 287 -6.12 16.89 -3.76
C HIS A 287 -5.63 15.75 -2.82
N PRO A 288 -4.29 15.61 -2.66
CA PRO A 288 -3.70 14.59 -1.79
C PRO A 288 -4.28 14.64 -0.37
N ASN A 289 -4.68 13.49 0.16
CA ASN A 289 -5.24 13.38 1.51
C ASN A 289 -5.03 11.97 2.06
N ASP A 290 -5.31 11.78 3.35
CA ASP A 290 -5.18 10.51 4.06
C ASP A 290 -6.53 9.97 4.58
N GLN A 291 -7.65 10.26 3.92
CA GLN A 291 -8.96 9.80 4.34
C GLN A 291 -9.09 8.28 4.30
N SER A 292 -9.74 7.69 5.31
CA SER A 292 -10.21 6.30 5.34
C SER A 292 -11.68 6.22 4.93
N PHE A 293 -12.19 5.01 4.64
CA PHE A 293 -13.56 4.76 4.19
C PHE A 293 -14.32 3.78 5.09
N ASP A 294 -13.87 3.53 6.32
CA ASP A 294 -14.47 2.65 7.32
C ASP A 294 -15.16 3.41 8.46
#